data_9c567347f4e3406ac7083516bf8dec5c
#
_entry.id   9c567347f4e3406ac7083516bf8dec5c
#
_cell.length_a   1.000
_cell.length_b   1.000
_cell.length_c   1.000
_cell.angle_alpha   90.00
_cell.angle_beta   90.00
_cell.angle_gamma   90.00
#
_symmetry.space_group_name_H-M   'P 1'
#
loop_
_entity.id
_entity.type
_entity.pdbx_description
1 polymer ?
#
loop_
_entity_poly.entity_id
_entity_poly.type
_entity_poly.pdbx_seq_one_letter_code
_entity_poly.pdbx_strand_id
1 'polypeptide(L)'
;AAGLCDLALGTDTAGSVRVPAAYCNLFGIRPTHGRVDATGVFPLAPSFDTVGWFARTPELLRSAADVLLTAHELKVSVARPSRVTLLTDAFSLADAEVRSELDTLVGAVGDQLGGAIIEEQLTDEKIWQRWASDFRVLMSAEAFAEHGDFYRRHGPSVLGDDVAARFEFASRVTDADRKAADGVRS
;
A
#
# COMPACT_ATOMS: atom_id res chain seq x y z
N ALA A 1 8.55 -16.57 -0.44
CA ALA A 1 9.65 -16.75 -1.39
C ALA A 1 10.46 -18.02 -1.10
N ALA A 2 10.89 -18.26 0.15
CA ALA A 2 11.71 -19.44 0.50
C ALA A 2 10.94 -20.79 0.48
N GLY A 3 9.64 -20.81 0.22
CA GLY A 3 8.85 -22.03 0.17
C GLY A 3 8.50 -22.63 1.54
N LEU A 4 8.67 -21.87 2.61
CA LEU A 4 8.38 -22.33 3.97
C LEU A 4 6.88 -22.29 4.31
N CYS A 5 6.10 -21.50 3.61
CA CYS A 5 4.65 -21.44 3.69
C CYS A 5 4.06 -21.07 2.32
N ASP A 6 2.79 -21.37 2.11
CA ASP A 6 2.08 -21.08 0.87
C ASP A 6 1.30 -19.76 0.96
N LEU A 7 0.90 -19.38 2.17
CA LEU A 7 0.16 -18.16 2.49
C LEU A 7 0.77 -17.48 3.72
N ALA A 8 0.84 -16.16 3.72
CA ALA A 8 1.23 -15.38 4.89
C ALA A 8 0.37 -14.12 5.01
N LEU A 9 -0.03 -13.78 6.23
CA LEU A 9 -0.64 -12.49 6.54
C LEU A 9 0.45 -11.46 6.83
N GLY A 10 0.15 -10.20 6.56
CA GLY A 10 0.99 -9.07 6.91
C GLY A 10 0.14 -7.81 7.04
N THR A 11 0.77 -6.72 7.47
CA THR A 11 0.14 -5.40 7.44
C THR A 11 0.77 -4.55 6.34
N ASP A 12 -0.03 -3.71 5.72
CA ASP A 12 0.39 -2.79 4.67
C ASP A 12 -0.12 -1.38 4.99
N THR A 13 0.75 -0.55 5.50
CA THR A 13 0.49 0.87 5.76
C THR A 13 0.93 1.72 4.56
N ALA A 14 2.16 1.44 4.07
CA ALA A 14 2.82 2.21 3.01
C ALA A 14 3.37 1.31 1.87
N GLY A 15 2.87 0.09 1.73
CA GLY A 15 3.35 -0.88 0.74
C GLY A 15 3.98 -2.14 1.34
N SER A 16 3.91 -2.35 2.67
CA SER A 16 4.66 -3.41 3.36
C SER A 16 4.24 -4.85 3.00
N VAL A 17 3.11 -5.06 2.32
CA VAL A 17 2.75 -6.32 1.65
C VAL A 17 3.06 -6.25 0.15
N ARG A 18 2.64 -5.19 -0.54
CA ARG A 18 2.75 -5.07 -1.99
C ARG A 18 4.20 -5.00 -2.48
N VAL A 19 5.03 -4.20 -1.82
CA VAL A 19 6.43 -4.02 -2.20
C VAL A 19 7.24 -5.32 -2.07
N PRO A 20 7.28 -6.00 -0.89
CA PRO A 20 8.00 -7.26 -0.80
C PRO A 20 7.40 -8.37 -1.66
N ALA A 21 6.10 -8.37 -1.93
CA ALA A 21 5.50 -9.31 -2.88
C ALA A 21 6.09 -9.15 -4.28
N ALA A 22 6.20 -7.91 -4.77
CA ALA A 22 6.78 -7.60 -6.07
C ALA A 22 8.26 -8.04 -6.15
N TYR A 23 9.07 -7.71 -5.14
CA TYR A 23 10.49 -8.10 -5.12
C TYR A 23 10.72 -9.62 -4.99
N CYS A 24 9.76 -10.34 -4.41
CA CYS A 24 9.89 -11.79 -4.18
C CYS A 24 9.13 -12.64 -5.20
N ASN A 25 8.58 -12.06 -6.25
CA ASN A 25 7.75 -12.74 -7.24
C ASN A 25 6.59 -13.52 -6.59
N LEU A 26 5.88 -12.85 -5.70
CA LEU A 26 4.69 -13.37 -5.02
C LEU A 26 3.47 -12.53 -5.40
N PHE A 27 2.30 -13.14 -5.27
CA PHE A 27 1.05 -12.38 -5.29
C PHE A 27 0.83 -11.74 -3.92
N GLY A 28 0.64 -10.43 -3.88
CA GLY A 28 0.36 -9.68 -2.67
C GLY A 28 -0.83 -8.75 -2.87
N ILE A 29 -1.69 -8.67 -1.88
CA ILE A 29 -2.85 -7.78 -1.92
C ILE A 29 -2.94 -6.93 -0.66
N ARG A 30 -3.21 -5.65 -0.87
CA ARG A 30 -3.73 -4.73 0.13
C ARG A 30 -5.18 -4.42 -0.25
N PRO A 31 -6.17 -4.92 0.49
CA PRO A 31 -7.57 -4.56 0.25
C PRO A 31 -7.84 -3.10 0.63
N THR A 32 -9.03 -2.64 0.31
CA THR A 32 -9.51 -1.33 0.78
C THR A 32 -9.44 -1.28 2.31
N HIS A 33 -9.02 -0.13 2.85
CA HIS A 33 -8.93 0.09 4.29
C HIS A 33 -10.27 -0.26 5.00
N GLY A 34 -10.18 -0.95 6.12
CA GLY A 34 -11.33 -1.37 6.91
C GLY A 34 -12.11 -2.59 6.37
N ARG A 35 -11.67 -3.20 5.24
CA ARG A 35 -12.33 -4.40 4.68
C ARG A 35 -11.94 -5.70 5.38
N VAL A 36 -10.80 -5.73 6.02
CA VAL A 36 -10.36 -6.83 6.87
C VAL A 36 -10.28 -6.32 8.30
N ASP A 37 -10.82 -7.09 9.24
CA ASP A 37 -10.76 -6.74 10.66
C ASP A 37 -9.30 -6.72 11.14
N ALA A 38 -8.88 -5.59 11.70
CA ALA A 38 -7.55 -5.38 12.26
C ALA A 38 -7.53 -5.47 13.80
N THR A 39 -8.60 -5.98 14.42
CA THR A 39 -8.67 -6.14 15.87
C THR A 39 -7.54 -7.03 16.38
N GLY A 40 -6.76 -6.53 17.34
CA GLY A 40 -5.61 -7.25 17.90
C GLY A 40 -4.33 -7.16 17.07
N VAL A 41 -4.35 -6.48 15.93
CA VAL A 41 -3.14 -6.17 15.15
C VAL A 41 -2.42 -4.99 15.80
N PHE A 42 -1.09 -5.11 15.92
CA PHE A 42 -0.26 -4.01 16.46
C PHE A 42 -0.28 -2.82 15.49
N PRO A 43 -0.76 -1.65 15.90
CA PRO A 43 -0.94 -0.53 14.99
C PRO A 43 0.40 0.16 14.67
N LEU A 44 0.49 0.76 13.47
CA LEU A 44 1.53 1.74 13.13
C LEU A 44 0.89 3.10 12.86
N ALA A 45 -0.05 3.14 11.94
CA ALA A 45 -0.83 4.33 11.60
C ALA A 45 -2.26 3.88 11.28
N PRO A 46 -3.16 3.88 12.27
CA PRO A 46 -4.48 3.24 12.19
C PRO A 46 -5.34 3.67 11.00
N SER A 47 -5.23 4.91 10.54
CA SER A 47 -5.99 5.40 9.39
C SER A 47 -5.46 4.91 8.03
N PHE A 48 -4.29 4.23 8.02
CA PHE A 48 -3.66 3.67 6.83
C PHE A 48 -3.45 2.16 6.93
N ASP A 49 -3.30 1.64 8.15
CA ASP A 49 -3.01 0.23 8.38
C ASP A 49 -4.10 -0.66 7.78
N THR A 50 -3.66 -1.65 7.03
CA THR A 50 -4.56 -2.61 6.39
C THR A 50 -3.94 -3.99 6.49
N VAL A 51 -4.72 -4.96 6.94
CA VAL A 51 -4.31 -6.37 6.87
C VAL A 51 -4.35 -6.78 5.41
N GLY A 52 -3.23 -7.28 4.92
CA GLY A 52 -3.07 -7.84 3.60
C GLY A 52 -2.47 -9.24 3.68
N TRP A 53 -2.25 -9.87 2.54
CA TRP A 53 -1.65 -11.20 2.51
C TRP A 53 -0.85 -11.44 1.24
N PHE A 54 0.01 -12.45 1.35
CA PHE A 54 0.85 -12.96 0.28
C PHE A 54 0.41 -14.38 -0.07
N ALA A 55 0.49 -14.74 -1.33
CA ALA A 55 0.28 -16.11 -1.78
C ALA A 55 1.22 -16.45 -2.94
N ARG A 56 1.48 -17.73 -3.13
CA ARG A 56 2.31 -18.23 -4.24
C ARG A 56 1.54 -18.31 -5.55
N THR A 57 0.21 -18.40 -5.48
CA THR A 57 -0.66 -18.49 -6.66
C THR A 57 -1.87 -17.56 -6.53
N PRO A 58 -2.46 -17.12 -7.64
CA PRO A 58 -3.67 -16.31 -7.62
C PRO A 58 -4.86 -17.02 -6.97
N GLU A 59 -4.97 -18.35 -7.16
CA GLU A 59 -6.04 -19.16 -6.61
C GLU A 59 -5.99 -19.15 -5.07
N LEU A 60 -4.80 -19.30 -4.51
CA LEU A 60 -4.60 -19.25 -3.06
C LEU A 60 -4.84 -17.83 -2.51
N LEU A 61 -4.39 -16.80 -3.27
CA LEU A 61 -4.68 -15.40 -2.92
C LEU A 61 -6.19 -15.17 -2.82
N ARG A 62 -6.95 -15.69 -3.79
CA ARG A 62 -8.42 -15.60 -3.82
C ARG A 62 -9.07 -16.39 -2.68
N SER A 63 -8.64 -17.63 -2.44
CA SER A 63 -9.16 -18.44 -1.33
C SER A 63 -8.99 -17.76 0.02
N ALA A 64 -7.88 -17.06 0.23
CA ALA A 64 -7.68 -16.26 1.43
C ALA A 64 -8.64 -15.05 1.47
N ALA A 65 -8.89 -14.41 0.33
CA ALA A 65 -9.87 -13.32 0.25
C ALA A 65 -11.29 -13.78 0.64
N ASP A 66 -11.69 -14.98 0.22
CA ASP A 66 -13.02 -15.54 0.54
C ASP A 66 -13.22 -15.75 2.06
N VAL A 67 -12.13 -15.88 2.82
CA VAL A 67 -12.15 -16.02 4.29
C VAL A 67 -12.01 -14.67 4.99
N LEU A 68 -11.10 -13.82 4.52
CA LEU A 68 -10.71 -12.59 5.22
C LEU A 68 -11.65 -11.41 4.92
N LEU A 69 -12.21 -11.36 3.70
CA LEU A 69 -13.18 -10.35 3.33
C LEU A 69 -14.57 -10.83 3.76
N THR A 70 -15.27 -10.02 4.51
CA THR A 70 -16.62 -10.37 5.00
C THR A 70 -17.58 -10.64 3.85
N ALA A 71 -18.34 -11.74 3.94
CA ALA A 71 -19.16 -12.32 2.87
C ALA A 71 -20.24 -11.40 2.27
N HIS A 72 -20.56 -10.28 2.93
CA HIS A 72 -21.57 -9.33 2.42
C HIS A 72 -21.10 -8.53 1.19
N GLU A 73 -19.81 -8.54 0.88
CA GLU A 73 -19.23 -7.63 -0.09
C GLU A 73 -18.70 -8.32 -1.37
N LEU A 74 -18.64 -9.66 -1.37
CA LEU A 74 -18.18 -10.44 -2.52
C LEU A 74 -19.24 -10.64 -3.62
N LYS A 75 -20.47 -10.13 -3.44
CA LYS A 75 -21.56 -10.22 -4.43
C LYS A 75 -21.46 -9.18 -5.55
N VAL A 76 -20.29 -8.66 -5.84
CA VAL A 76 -20.10 -7.87 -7.04
C VAL A 76 -20.06 -8.84 -8.22
N SER A 77 -21.09 -8.79 -9.05
CA SER A 77 -21.04 -9.40 -10.39
C SER A 77 -19.85 -8.77 -11.11
N VAL A 78 -18.76 -9.51 -11.24
CA VAL A 78 -17.58 -9.05 -11.95
C VAL A 78 -17.89 -9.14 -13.43
N ALA A 79 -18.48 -8.08 -13.99
CA ALA A 79 -18.50 -7.91 -15.43
C ALA A 79 -17.05 -7.91 -15.93
N ARG A 80 -16.82 -8.58 -17.08
CA ARG A 80 -15.49 -8.55 -17.69
C ARG A 80 -15.11 -7.09 -17.97
N PRO A 81 -13.94 -6.60 -17.53
CA PRO A 81 -13.53 -5.23 -17.82
C PRO A 81 -13.52 -4.99 -19.32
N SER A 82 -14.13 -3.90 -19.76
CA SER A 82 -14.15 -3.48 -21.17
C SER A 82 -13.11 -2.39 -21.46
N ARG A 83 -12.45 -1.87 -20.43
CA ARG A 83 -11.50 -0.78 -20.51
C ARG A 83 -10.41 -0.93 -19.46
N VAL A 84 -9.17 -0.61 -19.84
CA VAL A 84 -8.03 -0.49 -18.95
C VAL A 84 -7.50 0.93 -19.06
N THR A 85 -7.38 1.63 -17.93
CA THR A 85 -6.75 2.94 -17.89
C THR A 85 -5.30 2.80 -17.44
N LEU A 86 -4.39 3.28 -18.29
CA LEU A 86 -2.97 3.39 -18.00
C LEU A 86 -2.69 4.80 -17.46
N LEU A 87 -2.28 4.90 -16.19
CA LEU A 87 -1.89 6.18 -15.59
C LEU A 87 -0.44 6.49 -15.98
N THR A 88 -0.27 7.34 -17.00
CA THR A 88 1.04 7.61 -17.61
C THR A 88 2.02 8.28 -16.66
N ASP A 89 1.55 9.16 -15.78
CA ASP A 89 2.34 9.81 -14.74
C ASP A 89 2.85 8.80 -13.69
N ALA A 90 2.02 7.86 -13.25
CA ALA A 90 2.44 6.80 -12.35
C ALA A 90 3.45 5.85 -13.01
N PHE A 91 3.23 5.48 -14.27
CA PHE A 91 4.16 4.67 -15.06
C PHE A 91 5.52 5.37 -15.25
N SER A 92 5.54 6.70 -15.37
CA SER A 92 6.78 7.47 -15.54
C SER A 92 7.72 7.40 -14.32
N LEU A 93 7.20 7.02 -13.14
CA LEU A 93 7.99 6.84 -11.92
C LEU A 93 8.79 5.54 -11.91
N ALA A 94 8.46 4.58 -12.78
CA ALA A 94 9.19 3.32 -12.87
C ALA A 94 10.51 3.50 -13.63
N ASP A 95 11.55 2.74 -13.23
CA ASP A 95 12.80 2.64 -13.96
C ASP A 95 12.57 2.12 -15.39
N ALA A 96 13.46 2.47 -16.31
CA ALA A 96 13.29 2.17 -17.74
C ALA A 96 13.12 0.65 -18.01
N GLU A 97 13.86 -0.20 -17.32
CA GLU A 97 13.77 -1.65 -17.44
C GLU A 97 12.39 -2.16 -16.98
N VAL A 98 11.94 -1.70 -15.80
CA VAL A 98 10.62 -2.06 -15.25
C VAL A 98 9.51 -1.55 -16.17
N ARG A 99 9.65 -0.36 -16.73
CA ARG A 99 8.67 0.22 -17.66
C ARG A 99 8.53 -0.62 -18.92
N SER A 100 9.63 -1.07 -19.51
CA SER A 100 9.62 -1.94 -20.71
C SER A 100 8.85 -3.24 -20.48
N GLU A 101 9.03 -3.86 -19.31
CA GLU A 101 8.29 -5.08 -18.95
C GLU A 101 6.80 -4.80 -18.69
N LEU A 102 6.50 -3.68 -18.05
CA LEU A 102 5.12 -3.26 -17.82
C LEU A 102 4.37 -2.93 -19.13
N ASP A 103 5.04 -2.29 -20.10
CA ASP A 103 4.46 -2.00 -21.42
C ASP A 103 4.07 -3.29 -22.13
N THR A 104 4.93 -4.31 -22.06
CA THR A 104 4.65 -5.65 -22.60
C THR A 104 3.42 -6.28 -21.94
N LEU A 105 3.34 -6.19 -20.60
CA LEU A 105 2.22 -6.70 -19.83
C LEU A 105 0.91 -5.97 -20.16
N VAL A 106 0.95 -4.65 -20.27
CA VAL A 106 -0.20 -3.81 -20.63
C VAL A 106 -0.76 -4.21 -21.98
N GLY A 107 0.12 -4.43 -22.99
CA GLY A 107 -0.28 -4.94 -24.29
C GLY A 107 -1.01 -6.28 -24.20
N ALA A 108 -0.43 -7.25 -23.49
CA ALA A 108 -1.02 -8.58 -23.32
C ALA A 108 -2.39 -8.54 -22.59
N VAL A 109 -2.53 -7.65 -21.58
CA VAL A 109 -3.81 -7.46 -20.89
C VAL A 109 -4.85 -6.84 -21.80
N GLY A 110 -4.49 -5.85 -22.59
CA GLY A 110 -5.37 -5.23 -23.60
C GLY A 110 -5.91 -6.25 -24.60
N ASP A 111 -5.03 -7.07 -25.14
CA ASP A 111 -5.39 -8.14 -26.09
C ASP A 111 -6.35 -9.16 -25.46
N GLN A 112 -6.08 -9.60 -24.24
CA GLN A 112 -6.93 -10.57 -23.54
C GLN A 112 -8.31 -10.04 -23.18
N LEU A 113 -8.41 -8.77 -22.85
CA LEU A 113 -9.68 -8.15 -22.51
C LEU A 113 -10.51 -7.80 -23.74
N GLY A 114 -9.88 -7.69 -24.92
CA GLY A 114 -10.52 -7.21 -26.13
C GLY A 114 -11.02 -5.77 -25.99
N GLY A 115 -10.43 -5.03 -25.06
CA GLY A 115 -10.83 -3.68 -24.66
C GLY A 115 -9.81 -2.62 -25.05
N ALA A 116 -10.28 -1.36 -25.07
CA ALA A 116 -9.41 -0.22 -25.30
C ALA A 116 -8.50 0.02 -24.09
N ILE A 117 -7.20 0.19 -24.34
CA ILE A 117 -6.29 0.82 -23.39
C ILE A 117 -6.44 2.32 -23.57
N ILE A 118 -6.72 3.02 -22.50
CA ILE A 118 -6.84 4.47 -22.46
C ILE A 118 -5.70 5.01 -21.61
N GLU A 119 -4.93 5.92 -22.17
CA GLU A 119 -3.89 6.64 -21.43
C GLU A 119 -4.50 7.87 -20.77
N GLU A 120 -4.28 7.98 -19.49
CA GLU A 120 -4.72 9.13 -18.69
C GLU A 120 -3.57 9.60 -17.79
N GLN A 121 -3.50 10.90 -17.57
CA GLN A 121 -2.64 11.52 -16.57
C GLN A 121 -3.49 11.85 -15.34
N LEU A 122 -3.17 11.27 -14.18
CA LEU A 122 -3.91 11.54 -12.95
C LEU A 122 -3.60 12.92 -12.40
N THR A 123 -2.30 13.29 -12.40
CA THR A 123 -1.84 14.56 -11.84
C THR A 123 -0.44 14.93 -12.36
N ASP A 124 0.14 15.99 -11.84
CA ASP A 124 1.51 16.41 -12.13
C ASP A 124 2.51 15.94 -11.05
N GLU A 125 3.81 16.01 -11.37
CA GLU A 125 4.88 15.58 -10.49
C GLU A 125 4.88 16.32 -9.13
N LYS A 126 4.53 17.61 -9.12
CA LYS A 126 4.51 18.40 -7.87
C LYS A 126 3.43 17.91 -6.91
N ILE A 127 2.29 17.50 -7.46
CA ILE A 127 1.18 16.95 -6.69
C ILE A 127 1.56 15.56 -6.17
N TRP A 128 2.22 14.71 -6.97
CA TRP A 128 2.77 13.43 -6.50
C TRP A 128 3.73 13.62 -5.33
N GLN A 129 4.67 14.55 -5.43
CA GLN A 129 5.63 14.86 -4.37
C GLN A 129 4.93 15.39 -3.12
N ARG A 130 3.92 16.23 -3.29
CA ARG A 130 3.10 16.74 -2.19
C ARG A 130 2.36 15.61 -1.49
N TRP A 131 1.66 14.74 -2.20
CA TRP A 131 0.94 13.60 -1.61
C TRP A 131 1.88 12.67 -0.84
N ALA A 132 3.07 12.40 -1.36
CA ALA A 132 4.08 11.61 -0.66
C ALA A 132 4.54 12.28 0.64
N SER A 133 4.72 13.60 0.62
CA SER A 133 5.08 14.39 1.81
C SER A 133 3.94 14.41 2.83
N ASP A 134 2.71 14.69 2.40
CA ASP A 134 1.54 14.74 3.27
C ASP A 134 1.26 13.38 3.90
N PHE A 135 1.35 12.30 3.12
CA PHE A 135 1.26 10.92 3.63
C PHE A 135 2.32 10.64 4.70
N ARG A 136 3.58 11.05 4.47
CA ARG A 136 4.65 10.87 5.44
C ARG A 136 4.35 11.60 6.76
N VAL A 137 3.85 12.81 6.70
CA VAL A 137 3.47 13.61 7.88
C VAL A 137 2.36 12.92 8.65
N LEU A 138 1.26 12.53 7.98
CA LEU A 138 0.11 11.90 8.61
C LEU A 138 0.47 10.56 9.26
N MET A 139 1.15 9.68 8.51
CA MET A 139 1.60 8.39 9.01
C MET A 139 2.54 8.55 10.23
N SER A 140 3.46 9.52 10.18
CA SER A 140 4.38 9.77 11.29
C SER A 140 3.67 10.32 12.53
N ALA A 141 2.69 11.20 12.36
CA ALA A 141 1.89 11.72 13.45
C ALA A 141 1.11 10.60 14.16
N GLU A 142 0.49 9.70 13.40
CA GLU A 142 -0.23 8.55 13.95
C GLU A 142 0.73 7.58 14.65
N ALA A 143 1.85 7.22 14.01
CA ALA A 143 2.86 6.34 14.61
C ALA A 143 3.40 6.92 15.94
N PHE A 144 3.58 8.23 16.02
CA PHE A 144 4.03 8.87 17.25
C PHE A 144 2.92 8.96 18.31
N ALA A 145 1.65 9.08 17.90
CA ALA A 145 0.53 9.00 18.84
C ALA A 145 0.44 7.60 19.48
N GLU A 146 0.65 6.54 18.70
CA GLU A 146 0.61 5.15 19.18
C GLU A 146 1.84 4.78 20.04
N HIS A 147 3.05 5.16 19.61
CA HIS A 147 4.30 4.64 20.17
C HIS A 147 5.23 5.70 20.76
N GLY A 148 4.86 6.97 20.72
CA GLY A 148 5.70 8.07 21.20
C GLY A 148 6.05 7.97 22.67
N ASP A 149 5.16 7.41 23.50
CA ASP A 149 5.45 7.19 24.93
C ASP A 149 6.55 6.15 25.15
N PHE A 150 6.53 5.09 24.34
CA PHE A 150 7.61 4.10 24.34
C PHE A 150 8.93 4.74 23.92
N TYR A 151 8.93 5.51 22.84
CA TYR A 151 10.11 6.21 22.33
C TYR A 151 10.67 7.20 23.34
N ARG A 152 9.83 8.01 23.98
CA ARG A 152 10.24 8.97 25.02
C ARG A 152 10.84 8.29 26.24
N ARG A 153 10.30 7.15 26.64
CA ARG A 153 10.74 6.40 27.83
C ARG A 153 12.06 5.68 27.62
N HIS A 154 12.27 5.09 26.48
CA HIS A 154 13.41 4.19 26.21
C HIS A 154 14.50 4.82 25.36
N GLY A 155 14.21 5.90 24.66
CA GLY A 155 15.14 6.57 23.74
C GLY A 155 15.36 5.82 22.42
N PRO A 156 16.14 6.40 21.50
CA PRO A 156 16.38 5.84 20.18
C PRO A 156 17.24 4.58 20.20
N SER A 157 18.06 4.37 21.25
CA SER A 157 19.06 3.30 21.30
C SER A 157 18.47 1.88 21.37
N VAL A 158 17.18 1.73 21.65
CA VAL A 158 16.47 0.44 21.65
C VAL A 158 15.87 0.09 20.30
N LEU A 159 15.98 0.99 19.33
CA LEU A 159 15.44 0.84 17.97
C LEU A 159 16.59 0.70 16.97
N GLY A 160 16.32 0.07 15.84
CA GLY A 160 17.25 0.15 14.70
C GLY A 160 17.34 1.57 14.16
N ASP A 161 18.48 1.94 13.59
CA ASP A 161 18.82 3.33 13.21
C ASP A 161 17.77 3.97 12.28
N ASP A 162 17.23 3.21 11.32
CA ASP A 162 16.20 3.68 10.40
C ASP A 162 14.87 3.94 11.08
N VAL A 163 14.50 3.10 12.04
CA VAL A 163 13.28 3.27 12.86
C VAL A 163 13.45 4.46 13.80
N ALA A 164 14.60 4.58 14.46
CA ALA A 164 14.93 5.71 15.34
C ALA A 164 14.83 7.03 14.58
N ALA A 165 15.40 7.14 13.39
CA ALA A 165 15.32 8.32 12.53
C ALA A 165 13.87 8.69 12.15
N ARG A 166 13.02 7.69 11.90
CA ARG A 166 11.59 7.90 11.62
C ARG A 166 10.85 8.45 12.85
N PHE A 167 11.12 7.91 14.04
CA PHE A 167 10.53 8.40 15.28
C PHE A 167 11.06 9.80 15.66
N GLU A 168 12.33 10.10 15.39
CA GLU A 168 12.87 11.44 15.55
C GLU A 168 12.15 12.45 14.65
N PHE A 169 11.92 12.12 13.37
CA PHE A 169 11.09 12.94 12.50
C PHE A 169 9.66 13.08 13.05
N ALA A 170 9.03 11.98 13.42
CA ALA A 170 7.67 11.95 13.94
C ALA A 170 7.47 12.82 15.18
N SER A 171 8.48 12.86 16.07
CA SER A 171 8.45 13.69 17.30
C SER A 171 8.43 15.19 17.03
N ARG A 172 8.79 15.62 15.83
CA ARG A 172 8.82 17.03 15.39
C ARG A 172 7.58 17.46 14.62
N VAL A 173 6.73 16.50 14.22
CA VAL A 173 5.48 16.80 13.49
C VAL A 173 4.52 17.53 14.41
N THR A 174 4.12 18.73 14.02
CA THR A 174 3.18 19.57 14.78
C THR A 174 1.73 19.32 14.38
N ASP A 175 0.79 19.77 15.22
CA ASP A 175 -0.63 19.77 14.87
C ASP A 175 -0.94 20.62 13.63
N ALA A 176 -0.16 21.68 13.40
CA ALA A 176 -0.29 22.53 12.21
C ALA A 176 0.12 21.74 10.94
N ASP A 177 1.24 21.01 10.99
CA ASP A 177 1.70 20.17 9.89
C ASP A 177 0.66 19.09 9.58
N ARG A 178 0.13 18.43 10.62
CA ARG A 178 -0.91 17.40 10.46
C ARG A 178 -2.17 17.94 9.82
N LYS A 179 -2.67 19.11 10.28
CA LYS A 179 -3.85 19.74 9.69
C LYS A 179 -3.64 20.15 8.23
N ALA A 180 -2.46 20.67 7.90
CA ALA A 180 -2.12 21.04 6.52
C ALA A 180 -2.10 19.82 5.60
N ALA A 181 -1.52 18.70 6.07
CA ALA A 181 -1.46 17.45 5.32
C ALA A 181 -2.85 16.77 5.19
N ASP A 182 -3.69 16.83 6.22
CA ASP A 182 -5.02 16.21 6.21
C ASP A 182 -6.01 16.93 5.27
N GLY A 183 -5.82 18.21 5.04
CA GLY A 183 -6.63 19.00 4.09
C GLY A 183 -6.58 18.51 2.63
N VAL A 184 -5.70 17.58 2.31
CA VAL A 184 -5.59 16.95 0.98
C VAL A 184 -6.38 15.63 0.90
N ARG A 185 -6.78 15.04 2.04
CA ARG A 185 -7.58 13.80 2.09
C ARG A 185 -9.08 14.03 1.88
N SER A 186 -9.55 15.25 2.04
CA SER A 186 -10.94 15.66 1.86
C SER A 186 -11.17 16.22 0.45
#